data_7584b093be2a2d27ce5ed771930acfdc
#
_entry.id   7584b093be2a2d27ce5ed771930acfdc
#
_cell.length_a   1.000
_cell.length_b   1.000
_cell.length_c   1.000
_cell.angle_alpha   90.00
_cell.angle_beta   90.00
_cell.angle_gamma   90.00
#
_symmetry.space_group_name_H-M   'P 1'
#
loop_
_entity.id
_entity.type
_entity.pdbx_description
1 polymer ?
#
loop_
_entity_poly.entity_id
_entity_poly.type
_entity_poly.pdbx_seq_one_letter_code
_entity_poly.pdbx_strand_id
1 'polypeptide(L)'
;MRVELSETINRPVSEVFAFYADDHLQNHPRWDPEMELSLATDGEVGIGTVFNRRNTHYGEPVEGSMTVIEFERDQLFELGVDDGFVQFFARLTFEAVGESATKVSAVVDVPDMPESADASLLTNVTERMLNTEDLI
;
A
#
# COMPACT_ATOMS: atom_id res chain seq x y z
N MET A 1 4.53 11.08 -11.88
CA MET A 1 4.61 11.71 -10.52
C MET A 1 4.96 10.67 -9.49
N ARG A 2 5.82 11.02 -8.57
CA ARG A 2 6.34 10.10 -7.55
C ARG A 2 6.31 10.78 -6.19
N VAL A 3 5.75 10.06 -5.19
CA VAL A 3 5.72 10.51 -3.80
C VAL A 3 6.53 9.51 -2.98
N GLU A 4 7.46 10.02 -2.18
CA GLU A 4 8.30 9.21 -1.29
C GLU A 4 8.13 9.72 0.13
N LEU A 5 7.71 8.85 1.04
CA LEU A 5 7.54 9.14 2.45
C LEU A 5 8.08 7.98 3.28
N SER A 6 8.47 8.27 4.50
CA SER A 6 8.86 7.20 5.43
C SER A 6 8.40 7.54 6.84
N GLU A 7 8.24 6.49 7.64
CA GLU A 7 7.83 6.61 9.04
C GLU A 7 8.46 5.49 9.85
N THR A 8 8.78 5.76 11.10
CA THR A 8 9.22 4.73 12.03
C THR A 8 8.04 4.29 12.88
N ILE A 9 7.77 2.99 12.86
CA ILE A 9 6.67 2.37 13.60
C ILE A 9 7.27 1.57 14.75
N ASN A 10 6.81 1.82 15.99
CA ASN A 10 7.33 1.17 17.18
C ASN A 10 6.72 -0.23 17.38
N ARG A 11 6.96 -1.09 16.40
CA ARG A 11 6.59 -2.52 16.40
C ARG A 11 7.69 -3.31 15.69
N PRO A 12 7.88 -4.58 16.03
CA PRO A 12 8.87 -5.43 15.35
C PRO A 12 8.59 -5.57 13.86
N VAL A 13 9.65 -5.73 13.05
CA VAL A 13 9.54 -5.79 11.59
C VAL A 13 8.60 -6.91 11.11
N SER A 14 8.59 -8.05 11.78
CA SER A 14 7.69 -9.15 11.40
C SER A 14 6.22 -8.79 11.54
N GLU A 15 5.86 -8.04 12.59
CA GLU A 15 4.49 -7.59 12.81
C GLU A 15 4.09 -6.51 11.81
N VAL A 16 4.99 -5.56 11.56
CA VAL A 16 4.74 -4.47 10.61
C VAL A 16 4.58 -5.02 9.19
N PHE A 17 5.48 -5.93 8.79
CA PHE A 17 5.38 -6.55 7.47
C PHE A 17 4.08 -7.33 7.31
N ALA A 18 3.73 -8.16 8.29
CA ALA A 18 2.49 -8.94 8.23
C ALA A 18 1.25 -8.05 8.14
N PHE A 19 1.25 -6.93 8.87
CA PHE A 19 0.14 -5.97 8.82
C PHE A 19 -0.10 -5.45 7.41
N TYR A 20 0.96 -5.07 6.69
CA TYR A 20 0.85 -4.52 5.34
C TYR A 20 0.72 -5.60 4.27
N ALA A 21 1.39 -6.73 4.40
CA ALA A 21 1.48 -7.74 3.36
C ALA A 21 0.55 -8.92 3.59
N ASP A 22 0.81 -9.74 4.58
CA ASP A 22 0.01 -10.95 4.83
C ASP A 22 -1.46 -10.64 5.06
N ASP A 23 -1.74 -9.59 5.83
CA ASP A 23 -3.09 -9.19 6.25
C ASP A 23 -3.60 -7.97 5.48
N HIS A 24 -3.10 -7.79 4.26
CA HIS A 24 -3.47 -6.62 3.42
C HIS A 24 -4.97 -6.47 3.22
N LEU A 25 -5.64 -7.58 2.95
CA LEU A 25 -7.09 -7.59 2.70
C LEU A 25 -7.87 -6.98 3.87
N GLN A 26 -7.51 -7.33 5.09
CA GLN A 26 -8.18 -6.88 6.29
C GLN A 26 -7.77 -5.45 6.68
N ASN A 27 -6.52 -5.09 6.45
CA ASN A 27 -5.94 -3.88 7.01
C ASN A 27 -6.00 -2.65 6.11
N HIS A 28 -5.93 -2.82 4.78
CA HIS A 28 -5.97 -1.67 3.87
C HIS A 28 -7.20 -0.78 4.11
N PRO A 29 -8.42 -1.32 4.21
CA PRO A 29 -9.59 -0.47 4.48
C PRO A 29 -9.56 0.24 5.85
N ARG A 30 -8.70 -0.19 6.77
CA ARG A 30 -8.56 0.44 8.08
C ARG A 30 -7.84 1.77 8.03
N TRP A 31 -6.83 1.91 7.16
CA TRP A 31 -6.17 3.21 6.96
C TRP A 31 -6.78 4.00 5.80
N ASP A 32 -7.56 3.34 4.95
CA ASP A 32 -8.22 3.97 3.82
C ASP A 32 -9.69 3.53 3.75
N PRO A 33 -10.57 4.20 4.51
CA PRO A 33 -12.00 3.84 4.59
C PRO A 33 -12.75 3.92 3.27
N GLU A 34 -12.21 4.61 2.25
CA GLU A 34 -12.81 4.69 0.92
C GLU A 34 -12.49 3.47 0.06
N MET A 35 -11.73 2.52 0.59
CA MET A 35 -11.30 1.32 -0.12
C MET A 35 -12.10 0.10 0.29
N GLU A 36 -12.60 -0.65 -0.69
CA GLU A 36 -13.19 -1.97 -0.50
C GLU A 36 -12.34 -2.97 -1.29
N LEU A 37 -11.98 -4.08 -0.65
CA LEU A 37 -11.12 -5.10 -1.24
C LEU A 37 -11.77 -6.48 -1.15
N SER A 38 -11.51 -7.31 -2.17
CA SER A 38 -11.77 -8.74 -2.13
C SER A 38 -10.65 -9.47 -2.85
N LEU A 39 -10.42 -10.74 -2.50
CA LEU A 39 -9.41 -11.55 -3.19
C LEU A 39 -9.97 -12.07 -4.52
N ALA A 40 -9.20 -11.89 -5.59
CA ALA A 40 -9.48 -12.48 -6.89
C ALA A 40 -8.74 -13.82 -7.06
N THR A 41 -7.67 -14.05 -6.30
CA THR A 41 -6.87 -15.28 -6.31
C THR A 41 -7.03 -16.04 -5.00
N ASP A 42 -6.73 -17.34 -5.01
CA ASP A 42 -6.78 -18.18 -3.81
C ASP A 42 -5.43 -18.20 -3.09
N GLY A 43 -5.45 -18.60 -1.81
CA GLY A 43 -4.26 -18.85 -1.02
C GLY A 43 -3.76 -17.64 -0.26
N GLU A 44 -2.58 -17.81 0.34
CA GLU A 44 -1.91 -16.76 1.09
C GLU A 44 -1.39 -15.66 0.17
N VAL A 45 -1.23 -14.46 0.70
CA VAL A 45 -0.67 -13.35 -0.06
C VAL A 45 0.79 -13.62 -0.41
N GLY A 46 1.12 -13.45 -1.68
CA GLY A 46 2.47 -13.60 -2.20
C GLY A 46 2.53 -12.99 -3.60
N ILE A 47 3.65 -13.17 -4.28
CA ILE A 47 3.79 -12.69 -5.67
C ILE A 47 2.69 -13.30 -6.54
N GLY A 48 2.00 -12.47 -7.30
CA GLY A 48 0.91 -12.89 -8.18
C GLY A 48 -0.47 -12.84 -7.54
N THR A 49 -0.59 -12.60 -6.24
CA THR A 49 -1.89 -12.38 -5.60
C THR A 49 -2.56 -11.16 -6.22
N VAL A 50 -3.85 -11.29 -6.54
CA VAL A 50 -4.65 -10.20 -7.10
C VAL A 50 -5.81 -9.89 -6.16
N PHE A 51 -5.97 -8.60 -5.86
CA PHE A 51 -7.13 -8.08 -5.15
C PHE A 51 -8.02 -7.35 -6.14
N ASN A 52 -9.34 -7.55 -6.02
CA ASN A 52 -10.30 -6.64 -6.62
C ASN A 52 -10.42 -5.43 -5.69
N ARG A 53 -10.42 -4.23 -6.25
CA ARG A 53 -10.54 -3.01 -5.46
C ARG A 53 -11.66 -2.13 -5.98
N ARG A 54 -12.35 -1.49 -5.06
CA ARG A 54 -13.36 -0.46 -5.35
C ARG A 54 -13.10 0.71 -4.42
N ASN A 55 -13.01 1.90 -4.98
CA ASN A 55 -12.73 3.09 -4.17
C ASN A 55 -13.51 4.31 -4.68
N THR A 56 -13.61 5.32 -3.83
CA THR A 56 -14.32 6.56 -4.10
C THR A 56 -13.39 7.78 -4.12
N HIS A 57 -12.08 7.57 -4.25
CA HIS A 57 -11.09 8.65 -4.25
C HIS A 57 -11.26 9.65 -5.38
N TYR A 58 -11.88 9.24 -6.48
CA TYR A 58 -12.06 10.08 -7.67
C TYR A 58 -13.45 10.75 -7.72
N GLY A 59 -14.21 10.66 -6.63
CA GLY A 59 -15.57 11.21 -6.55
C GLY A 59 -16.65 10.17 -6.82
N GLU A 60 -16.57 9.45 -7.94
CA GLU A 60 -17.46 8.34 -8.27
C GLU A 60 -16.80 7.01 -7.91
N PRO A 61 -17.58 5.95 -7.60
CA PRO A 61 -17.00 4.64 -7.37
C PRO A 61 -16.24 4.11 -8.59
N VAL A 62 -15.01 3.68 -8.37
CA VAL A 62 -14.13 3.11 -9.40
C VAL A 62 -13.73 1.70 -8.99
N GLU A 63 -13.87 0.76 -9.92
CA GLU A 63 -13.43 -0.62 -9.73
C GLU A 63 -12.13 -0.86 -10.48
N GLY A 64 -11.21 -1.56 -9.84
CA GLY A 64 -9.92 -1.87 -10.41
C GLY A 64 -9.32 -3.12 -9.78
N SER A 65 -8.03 -3.29 -9.98
CA SER A 65 -7.27 -4.43 -9.45
C SER A 65 -5.94 -3.99 -8.87
N MET A 66 -5.44 -4.79 -7.93
CA MET A 66 -4.08 -4.66 -7.39
C MET A 66 -3.42 -6.02 -7.46
N THR A 67 -2.23 -6.06 -7.99
CA THR A 67 -1.43 -7.28 -8.10
C THR A 67 -0.17 -7.14 -7.25
N VAL A 68 0.14 -8.15 -6.44
CA VAL A 68 1.41 -8.20 -5.72
C VAL A 68 2.49 -8.56 -6.72
N ILE A 69 3.40 -7.63 -6.99
CA ILE A 69 4.47 -7.81 -7.99
C ILE A 69 5.83 -8.08 -7.35
N GLU A 70 6.02 -7.68 -6.09
CA GLU A 70 7.21 -8.01 -5.30
C GLU A 70 6.80 -8.39 -3.89
N PHE A 71 7.46 -9.40 -3.33
CA PHE A 71 7.21 -9.90 -1.99
C PHE A 71 8.47 -10.56 -1.45
N GLU A 72 9.15 -9.87 -0.55
CA GLU A 72 10.30 -10.40 0.17
C GLU A 72 10.03 -10.24 1.66
N ARG A 73 9.92 -11.34 2.38
CA ARG A 73 9.54 -11.36 3.80
C ARG A 73 10.36 -10.36 4.62
N ASP A 74 9.67 -9.48 5.35
CA ASP A 74 10.22 -8.47 6.24
C ASP A 74 11.07 -7.39 5.54
N GLN A 75 11.08 -7.33 4.21
CA GLN A 75 11.92 -6.41 3.45
C GLN A 75 11.17 -5.59 2.41
N LEU A 76 10.29 -6.23 1.62
CA LEU A 76 9.73 -5.58 0.44
C LEU A 76 8.33 -6.11 0.12
N PHE A 77 7.42 -5.19 -0.14
CA PHE A 77 6.07 -5.48 -0.62
C PHE A 77 5.68 -4.43 -1.64
N GLU A 78 5.39 -4.85 -2.88
CA GLU A 78 5.03 -3.92 -3.95
C GLU A 78 3.75 -4.35 -4.64
N LEU A 79 2.88 -3.37 -4.87
CA LEU A 79 1.60 -3.54 -5.56
C LEU A 79 1.60 -2.77 -6.88
N GLY A 80 1.13 -3.43 -7.93
CA GLY A 80 0.77 -2.77 -9.18
C GLY A 80 -0.74 -2.55 -9.19
N VAL A 81 -1.19 -1.32 -9.36
CA VAL A 81 -2.60 -0.93 -9.27
C VAL A 81 -3.10 -0.50 -10.65
N ASP A 82 -4.26 -1.01 -11.04
CA ASP A 82 -4.93 -0.65 -12.28
C ASP A 82 -6.39 -0.28 -11.99
N ASP A 83 -6.70 1.00 -12.03
CA ASP A 83 -8.07 1.53 -11.88
C ASP A 83 -8.72 1.84 -13.25
N GLY A 84 -8.15 1.34 -14.33
CA GLY A 84 -8.64 1.52 -15.68
C GLY A 84 -8.09 2.77 -16.36
N PHE A 85 -8.51 3.95 -15.92
CA PHE A 85 -8.04 5.22 -16.47
C PHE A 85 -6.70 5.67 -15.88
N VAL A 86 -6.26 5.07 -14.79
CA VAL A 86 -4.98 5.36 -14.15
C VAL A 86 -4.34 4.07 -13.65
N GLN A 87 -3.02 3.99 -13.80
CA GLN A 87 -2.20 2.89 -13.29
C GLN A 87 -1.10 3.47 -12.44
N PHE A 88 -0.78 2.80 -11.34
CA PHE A 88 0.30 3.23 -10.46
C PHE A 88 0.90 2.06 -9.68
N PHE A 89 2.00 2.35 -9.00
CA PHE A 89 2.74 1.37 -8.21
C PHE A 89 2.90 1.90 -6.79
N ALA A 90 2.79 1.01 -5.83
CA ALA A 90 3.04 1.33 -4.42
C ALA A 90 4.06 0.34 -3.89
N ARG A 91 5.25 0.84 -3.52
CA ARG A 91 6.36 0.03 -3.04
C ARG A 91 6.65 0.36 -1.59
N LEU A 92 6.58 -0.65 -0.72
CA LEU A 92 6.93 -0.54 0.68
C LEU A 92 8.20 -1.31 0.95
N THR A 93 9.18 -0.65 1.57
CA THR A 93 10.39 -1.29 2.07
C THR A 93 10.41 -1.20 3.59
N PHE A 94 10.97 -2.23 4.23
CA PHE A 94 10.95 -2.39 5.68
C PHE A 94 12.38 -2.58 6.18
N GLU A 95 12.75 -1.80 7.18
CA GLU A 95 14.09 -1.89 7.79
C GLU A 95 13.92 -1.96 9.30
N ALA A 96 14.40 -3.05 9.91
CA ALA A 96 14.36 -3.20 11.36
C ALA A 96 15.26 -2.14 12.01
N VAL A 97 14.71 -1.44 13.01
CA VAL A 97 15.44 -0.48 13.85
C VAL A 97 15.49 -1.08 15.24
N GLY A 98 16.47 -1.94 15.46
CA GLY A 98 16.50 -2.78 16.66
C GLY A 98 15.42 -3.86 16.63
N GLU A 99 15.03 -4.37 17.78
CA GLU A 99 14.09 -5.49 17.91
C GLU A 99 12.61 -5.05 17.97
N SER A 100 12.35 -3.77 18.23
CA SER A 100 11.01 -3.29 18.56
C SER A 100 10.52 -2.13 17.69
N ALA A 101 11.28 -1.75 16.67
CA ALA A 101 10.86 -0.68 15.76
C ALA A 101 11.21 -1.01 14.31
N THR A 102 10.49 -0.40 13.39
CA THR A 102 10.66 -0.62 11.95
C THR A 102 10.54 0.70 11.22
N LYS A 103 11.49 0.98 10.34
CA LYS A 103 11.35 2.09 9.40
C LYS A 103 10.64 1.55 8.14
N VAL A 104 9.49 2.10 7.83
CA VAL A 104 8.75 1.80 6.61
C VAL A 104 8.93 2.97 5.65
N SER A 105 9.37 2.67 4.43
CA SER A 105 9.49 3.66 3.37
C SER A 105 8.52 3.31 2.27
N ALA A 106 7.72 4.30 1.84
CA ALA A 106 6.74 4.14 0.79
C ALA A 106 7.14 4.97 -0.42
N VAL A 107 7.11 4.35 -1.58
CA VAL A 107 7.24 5.03 -2.87
C VAL A 107 5.98 4.73 -3.66
N VAL A 108 5.24 5.79 -4.00
CA VAL A 108 4.06 5.67 -4.87
C VAL A 108 4.37 6.40 -6.17
N ASP A 109 4.31 5.68 -7.27
CA ASP A 109 4.67 6.19 -8.59
C ASP A 109 3.48 6.08 -9.56
N VAL A 110 3.06 7.21 -10.10
CA VAL A 110 2.00 7.31 -11.10
C VAL A 110 2.64 7.79 -12.40
N PRO A 111 3.09 6.86 -13.29
CA PRO A 111 3.91 7.21 -14.45
C PRO A 111 3.26 8.20 -15.41
N ASP A 112 1.94 8.10 -15.60
CA ASP A 112 1.22 8.95 -16.55
C ASP A 112 0.81 10.31 -15.97
N MET A 113 1.08 10.55 -14.69
CA MET A 113 0.77 11.82 -14.05
C MET A 113 2.01 12.72 -14.10
N PRO A 114 1.92 13.95 -14.66
CA PRO A 114 3.07 14.84 -14.74
C PRO A 114 3.50 15.34 -13.35
N GLU A 115 4.79 15.66 -13.21
CA GLU A 115 5.34 16.18 -11.95
C GLU A 115 4.69 17.50 -11.52
N SER A 116 4.12 18.25 -12.47
CA SER A 116 3.42 19.50 -12.19
C SER A 116 2.00 19.31 -11.66
N ALA A 117 1.47 18.07 -11.64
CA ALA A 117 0.13 17.81 -11.14
C ALA A 117 0.06 17.97 -9.62
N ASP A 118 -1.16 18.24 -9.13
CA ASP A 118 -1.39 18.34 -7.69
C ASP A 118 -1.27 16.97 -7.03
N ALA A 119 -0.30 16.83 -6.13
CA ALA A 119 0.00 15.59 -5.44
C ALA A 119 -0.78 15.42 -4.12
N SER A 120 -1.69 16.33 -3.77
CA SER A 120 -2.33 16.34 -2.45
C SER A 120 -3.04 15.05 -2.11
N LEU A 121 -3.84 14.49 -3.02
CA LEU A 121 -4.53 13.23 -2.78
C LEU A 121 -3.53 12.09 -2.55
N LEU A 122 -2.54 11.98 -3.42
CA LEU A 122 -1.54 10.92 -3.36
C LEU A 122 -0.73 11.01 -2.07
N THR A 123 -0.31 12.21 -1.69
CA THR A 123 0.43 12.46 -0.46
C THR A 123 -0.41 12.11 0.77
N ASN A 124 -1.67 12.55 0.81
CA ASN A 124 -2.56 12.31 1.94
C ASN A 124 -2.84 10.81 2.14
N VAL A 125 -3.10 10.08 1.07
CA VAL A 125 -3.33 8.64 1.13
C VAL A 125 -2.06 7.91 1.59
N THR A 126 -0.90 8.32 1.09
CA THR A 126 0.39 7.72 1.48
C THR A 126 0.69 7.98 2.95
N GLU A 127 0.42 9.19 3.45
CA GLU A 127 0.57 9.51 4.87
C GLU A 127 -0.32 8.63 5.75
N ARG A 128 -1.57 8.43 5.37
CA ARG A 128 -2.48 7.54 6.11
C ARG A 128 -1.98 6.10 6.09
N MET A 129 -1.46 5.65 4.96
CA MET A 129 -0.89 4.29 4.84
C MET A 129 0.26 4.08 5.82
N LEU A 130 1.06 5.10 6.11
CA LEU A 130 2.20 5.01 7.03
C LEU A 130 1.84 5.29 8.49
N ASN A 131 0.74 5.97 8.76
CA ASN A 131 0.32 6.33 10.11
C ASN A 131 -0.57 5.24 10.72
N THR A 132 0.00 4.07 10.93
CA THR A 132 -0.75 2.85 11.29
C THR A 132 -0.31 2.20 12.61
N GLU A 133 0.59 2.85 13.38
CA GLU A 133 1.13 2.25 14.60
C GLU A 133 0.03 1.81 15.56
N ASP A 134 -1.02 2.61 15.72
CA ASP A 134 -2.14 2.31 16.60
C ASP A 134 -3.06 1.20 16.07
N LEU A 135 -2.90 0.81 14.82
CA LEU A 135 -3.69 -0.24 14.20
C LEU A 135 -3.03 -1.63 14.29
N ILE A 136 -1.74 -1.65 14.52
CA ILE A 136 -0.96 -2.89 14.57
C ILE A 136 -1.07 -3.59 15.93
#